data_5ca0826de6254612272f3790883ec7ec
#
_entry.id   5ca0826de6254612272f3790883ec7ec
#
_cell.length_a   1.000
_cell.length_b   1.000
_cell.length_c   1.000
_cell.angle_alpha   90.00
_cell.angle_beta   90.00
_cell.angle_gamma   90.00
#
_symmetry.space_group_name_H-M   'P 1'
#
loop_
_entity.id
_entity.type
_entity.pdbx_description
1 polymer ?
#
loop_
_entity_poly.entity_id
_entity_poly.type
_entity_poly.pdbx_seq_one_letter_code
_entity_poly.pdbx_strand_id
1 'polypeptide(L)'
;MGLGVGLSAVKRKALGRAGAAVVVAVGLILTGACGGGDGGGGSGGDDLSVGVLLPGGGASRFGQFDRPLIEKRLKELCPGCPAATVAATAEPAVQRQQLDAMITKGVDVLIVAAVDPEALRSSVEAAERADIPVVAYDRLAQGPISGYVTFDGDTVGRLQAEELLKAMGDKADGGQIVMMNGATTDPNAGWYKRGALSVLEGEVKIGKSYDTVGWRPENGYVNMSGAISALGAENIDGVLAANDSLAGAVVSALNASAVRPLPPVTGQDADLVAIQRIVQGSQHMTIYKPFEPAADAAAEMAVALGRDESVDSIATGTVDSPTDKDIPAVLLPSVAVTADNIEETVVKDGMYTIDQICTPKLRPACDKAGLTP
;
A
#
# COMPACT_ATOMS: atom_id res chain seq x y z
N MET A 1 26.34 27.45 -53.14
CA MET A 1 27.09 28.18 -52.08
C MET A 1 26.88 27.36 -50.81
N GLY A 2 27.69 26.49 -50.33
CA GLY A 2 29.11 26.16 -50.44
C GLY A 2 29.93 26.84 -49.35
N LEU A 3 30.22 26.14 -48.24
CA LEU A 3 31.32 26.28 -47.28
C LEU A 3 30.92 25.45 -46.04
N GLY A 4 31.54 24.39 -45.60
CA GLY A 4 32.84 23.82 -45.74
C GLY A 4 33.76 24.19 -44.55
N VAL A 5 34.35 23.17 -43.91
CA VAL A 5 35.51 23.19 -42.98
C VAL A 5 35.11 23.22 -41.50
N GLY A 6 35.65 22.42 -40.57
CA GLY A 6 36.80 21.57 -40.62
C GLY A 6 36.98 20.72 -39.35
N LEU A 7 37.52 19.54 -39.54
CA LEU A 7 38.04 18.64 -38.51
C LEU A 7 39.28 19.25 -37.83
N SER A 8 39.37 19.10 -36.52
CA SER A 8 40.66 19.22 -35.82
C SER A 8 40.91 18.01 -34.93
N ALA A 9 41.77 17.16 -35.38
CA ALA A 9 42.39 16.06 -34.62
C ALA A 9 43.48 16.62 -33.71
N VAL A 10 43.48 16.26 -32.43
CA VAL A 10 44.60 16.52 -31.52
C VAL A 10 45.20 15.19 -31.03
N LYS A 11 46.47 15.11 -31.24
CA LYS A 11 47.41 13.99 -31.15
C LYS A 11 47.54 13.40 -29.75
N ARG A 12 47.69 12.07 -29.74
CA ARG A 12 48.30 11.26 -28.67
C ARG A 12 49.75 11.66 -28.42
N LYS A 13 50.16 11.79 -27.16
CA LYS A 13 51.57 11.65 -26.75
C LYS A 13 51.68 10.52 -25.75
N ALA A 14 52.42 9.51 -26.16
CA ALA A 14 52.97 8.44 -25.32
C ALA A 14 54.37 8.85 -24.86
N LEU A 15 54.69 8.66 -23.61
CA LEU A 15 56.02 8.52 -22.99
C LEU A 15 55.80 7.66 -21.74
N GLY A 16 56.37 6.57 -21.45
CA GLY A 16 57.71 6.07 -21.70
C GLY A 16 58.42 5.78 -20.35
N ARG A 17 58.37 4.52 -19.91
CA ARG A 17 59.36 3.71 -19.15
C ARG A 17 60.22 4.36 -18.04
N ALA A 18 60.12 3.69 -16.83
CA ALA A 18 61.25 3.08 -16.05
C ALA A 18 60.70 2.82 -14.64
N GLY A 19 60.64 1.65 -13.97
CA GLY A 19 61.71 0.65 -13.85
C GLY A 19 62.40 0.79 -12.48
N ALA A 20 61.88 0.11 -11.41
CA ALA A 20 62.74 -0.30 -10.32
C ALA A 20 62.06 -1.42 -9.50
N ALA A 21 62.56 -2.62 -9.61
CA ALA A 21 62.29 -3.75 -8.76
C ALA A 21 63.14 -3.63 -7.46
N VAL A 22 62.50 -3.79 -6.30
CA VAL A 22 63.24 -4.12 -5.08
C VAL A 22 62.60 -5.36 -4.47
N VAL A 23 63.35 -6.45 -4.57
CA VAL A 23 63.14 -7.71 -3.87
C VAL A 23 63.82 -7.59 -2.52
N VAL A 24 63.06 -7.77 -1.43
CA VAL A 24 63.65 -8.13 -0.13
C VAL A 24 62.87 -9.34 0.40
N ALA A 25 63.62 -10.46 0.39
CA ALA A 25 63.22 -11.70 1.05
C ALA A 25 63.76 -11.69 2.49
N VAL A 26 63.22 -12.63 3.27
CA VAL A 26 63.72 -13.25 4.50
C VAL A 26 63.01 -12.88 5.78
N GLY A 27 62.45 -13.94 6.38
CA GLY A 27 62.18 -14.02 7.82
C GLY A 27 61.11 -15.04 8.21
N LEU A 28 61.34 -16.35 7.97
CA LEU A 28 60.61 -17.39 8.71
C LEU A 28 60.98 -17.31 10.21
N ILE A 29 59.95 -17.16 11.05
CA ILE A 29 60.06 -17.64 12.45
C ILE A 29 58.80 -18.48 12.72
N LEU A 30 59.02 -19.80 12.77
CA LEU A 30 58.12 -20.74 13.42
C LEU A 30 58.26 -20.63 14.93
N THR A 31 57.18 -20.30 15.61
CA THR A 31 57.01 -20.73 17.03
C THR A 31 55.62 -21.30 17.16
N GLY A 32 55.53 -22.59 17.28
CA GLY A 32 54.31 -23.28 17.70
C GLY A 32 54.04 -23.04 19.16
N ALA A 33 52.78 -22.83 19.46
CA ALA A 33 52.20 -23.07 20.80
C ALA A 33 50.83 -23.67 20.61
N CYS A 34 50.67 -24.93 20.90
CA CYS A 34 49.40 -25.58 21.17
C CYS A 34 48.76 -24.95 22.37
N GLY A 35 47.52 -24.45 22.19
CA GLY A 35 46.63 -24.10 23.25
C GLY A 35 45.23 -24.42 22.74
N GLY A 36 44.71 -25.56 23.16
CA GLY A 36 43.31 -25.93 22.92
C GLY A 36 42.37 -24.93 23.68
N GLY A 37 41.39 -24.49 22.97
CA GLY A 37 40.27 -23.72 23.46
C GLY A 37 39.10 -24.03 22.54
N ASP A 38 38.32 -25.05 22.86
CA ASP A 38 36.96 -25.21 22.42
C ASP A 38 36.21 -23.92 22.70
N GLY A 39 35.59 -23.35 21.68
CA GLY A 39 34.83 -22.15 21.78
C GLY A 39 34.34 -21.67 20.42
N GLY A 40 34.08 -22.61 19.53
CA GLY A 40 33.30 -22.33 18.32
C GLY A 40 31.83 -22.27 18.67
N GLY A 41 31.44 -21.34 19.52
CA GLY A 41 30.08 -20.86 19.54
C GLY A 41 29.86 -20.07 18.26
N GLY A 42 29.40 -20.73 17.22
CA GLY A 42 28.69 -20.08 16.15
C GLY A 42 27.48 -19.42 16.79
N SER A 43 27.62 -18.15 17.19
CA SER A 43 26.47 -17.25 17.24
C SER A 43 26.02 -17.12 15.79
N GLY A 44 25.20 -18.06 15.38
CA GLY A 44 24.23 -17.84 14.34
C GLY A 44 23.34 -16.74 14.88
N GLY A 45 23.82 -15.51 14.83
CA GLY A 45 23.01 -14.35 15.11
C GLY A 45 22.01 -14.30 13.97
N ASP A 46 20.75 -14.34 14.35
CA ASP A 46 19.60 -14.07 13.51
C ASP A 46 19.61 -12.62 12.99
N ASP A 47 20.67 -12.18 12.33
CA ASP A 47 20.84 -10.82 11.80
C ASP A 47 20.21 -10.73 10.42
N LEU A 48 18.92 -11.10 10.32
CA LEU A 48 18.15 -11.04 9.08
C LEU A 48 17.91 -9.58 8.66
N SER A 49 18.37 -9.21 7.47
CA SER A 49 18.16 -7.88 6.88
C SER A 49 16.88 -7.84 6.06
N VAL A 50 15.86 -7.13 6.54
CA VAL A 50 14.56 -7.00 5.87
C VAL A 50 14.46 -5.63 5.18
N GLY A 51 14.21 -5.64 3.87
CA GLY A 51 13.86 -4.44 3.12
C GLY A 51 12.35 -4.24 3.08
N VAL A 52 11.87 -3.03 3.39
CA VAL A 52 10.44 -2.70 3.36
C VAL A 52 10.20 -1.49 2.47
N LEU A 53 9.42 -1.65 1.39
CA LEU A 53 9.07 -0.60 0.45
C LEU A 53 7.56 -0.38 0.44
N LEU A 54 7.14 0.80 0.86
CA LEU A 54 5.73 1.21 0.92
C LEU A 54 5.49 2.45 0.06
N PRO A 55 4.31 2.63 -0.54
CA PRO A 55 3.98 3.83 -1.29
C PRO A 55 3.99 5.07 -0.41
N GLY A 56 4.41 6.21 -0.97
CA GLY A 56 4.21 7.54 -0.39
C GLY A 56 3.07 8.27 -1.10
N GLY A 57 2.29 9.07 -0.37
CA GLY A 57 1.16 9.82 -0.91
C GLY A 57 -0.09 8.98 -1.22
N GLY A 58 -1.19 9.63 -1.55
CA GLY A 58 -2.46 9.01 -1.94
C GLY A 58 -3.25 8.37 -0.79
N ALA A 59 -2.74 7.36 -0.14
CA ALA A 59 -3.33 6.74 1.04
C ALA A 59 -2.46 7.00 2.27
N SER A 60 -3.04 7.58 3.32
CA SER A 60 -2.31 7.96 4.54
C SER A 60 -1.87 6.75 5.38
N ARG A 61 -2.57 5.62 5.23
CA ARG A 61 -2.38 4.41 6.03
C ARG A 61 -0.94 3.88 6.02
N PHE A 62 -0.27 3.88 4.87
CA PHE A 62 1.08 3.30 4.75
C PHE A 62 2.10 3.94 5.68
N GLY A 63 2.04 5.27 5.87
CA GLY A 63 2.92 5.99 6.79
C GLY A 63 2.43 6.00 8.23
N GLN A 64 1.13 6.02 8.45
CA GLN A 64 0.53 6.16 9.78
C GLN A 64 0.40 4.83 10.53
N PHE A 65 0.11 3.75 9.83
CA PHE A 65 -0.19 2.45 10.42
C PHE A 65 0.72 1.34 9.90
N ASP A 66 0.71 1.04 8.60
CA ASP A 66 1.39 -0.14 8.06
C ASP A 66 2.88 -0.16 8.41
N ARG A 67 3.58 0.95 8.17
CA ARG A 67 5.01 1.06 8.47
C ARG A 67 5.35 0.79 9.95
N PRO A 68 4.80 1.55 10.92
CA PRO A 68 5.16 1.33 12.32
C PRO A 68 4.73 -0.04 12.84
N LEU A 69 3.65 -0.64 12.32
CA LEU A 69 3.20 -1.97 12.69
C LEU A 69 4.14 -3.05 12.15
N ILE A 70 4.55 -2.97 10.88
CA ILE A 70 5.54 -3.89 10.29
C ILE A 70 6.88 -3.77 11.05
N GLU A 71 7.38 -2.55 11.29
CA GLU A 71 8.63 -2.33 12.03
C GLU A 71 8.56 -2.89 13.46
N LYS A 72 7.43 -2.71 14.16
CA LYS A 72 7.17 -3.27 15.49
C LYS A 72 7.24 -4.79 15.46
N ARG A 73 6.50 -5.42 14.53
CA ARG A 73 6.41 -6.89 14.45
C ARG A 73 7.75 -7.52 14.05
N LEU A 74 8.46 -6.95 13.10
CA LEU A 74 9.81 -7.39 12.72
C LEU A 74 10.75 -7.36 13.92
N LYS A 75 10.71 -6.29 14.73
CA LYS A 75 11.54 -6.18 15.93
C LYS A 75 11.19 -7.22 17.00
N GLU A 76 9.92 -7.60 17.13
CA GLU A 76 9.48 -8.66 18.05
C GLU A 76 9.95 -10.04 17.60
N LEU A 77 9.83 -10.35 16.29
CA LEU A 77 10.21 -11.63 15.70
C LEU A 77 11.72 -11.80 15.57
N CYS A 78 12.42 -10.70 15.35
CA CYS A 78 13.87 -10.67 15.15
C CYS A 78 14.48 -9.42 15.78
N PRO A 79 14.75 -9.43 17.13
CA PRO A 79 15.25 -8.25 17.83
C PRO A 79 16.59 -7.70 17.30
N GLY A 80 17.43 -8.55 16.67
CA GLY A 80 18.71 -8.19 16.05
C GLY A 80 18.59 -7.68 14.62
N CYS A 81 17.44 -7.88 13.97
CA CYS A 81 17.27 -7.54 12.57
C CYS A 81 17.18 -6.04 12.32
N PRO A 82 18.04 -5.45 11.46
CA PRO A 82 17.86 -4.09 10.99
C PRO A 82 16.75 -4.04 9.93
N ALA A 83 15.66 -3.34 10.19
CA ALA A 83 14.64 -3.09 9.17
C ALA A 83 14.99 -1.83 8.37
N ALA A 84 15.18 -1.96 7.06
CA ALA A 84 15.33 -0.83 6.17
C ALA A 84 13.98 -0.50 5.54
N THR A 85 13.29 0.51 6.09
CA THR A 85 11.99 0.96 5.56
C THR A 85 12.19 2.20 4.70
N VAL A 86 11.74 2.13 3.46
CA VAL A 86 11.82 3.25 2.51
C VAL A 86 10.41 3.54 2.00
N ALA A 87 9.87 4.71 2.34
CA ALA A 87 8.63 5.17 1.72
C ALA A 87 8.92 5.72 0.33
N ALA A 88 8.26 5.20 -0.70
CA ALA A 88 8.30 5.79 -2.04
C ALA A 88 7.34 6.98 -2.13
N THR A 89 7.61 7.90 -3.04
CA THR A 89 6.60 8.81 -3.56
C THR A 89 5.59 8.01 -4.42
N ALA A 90 4.55 8.65 -4.94
CA ALA A 90 3.64 7.99 -5.88
C ALA A 90 4.28 7.69 -7.26
N GLU A 91 5.61 7.76 -7.37
CA GLU A 91 6.38 7.62 -8.61
C GLU A 91 6.98 6.22 -8.72
N PRO A 92 6.51 5.36 -9.65
CA PRO A 92 6.98 3.98 -9.80
C PRO A 92 8.49 3.88 -10.07
N ALA A 93 9.05 4.84 -10.83
CA ALA A 93 10.48 4.86 -11.16
C ALA A 93 11.36 5.03 -9.91
N VAL A 94 10.91 5.81 -8.93
CA VAL A 94 11.63 6.01 -7.67
C VAL A 94 11.57 4.72 -6.84
N GLN A 95 10.40 4.08 -6.75
CA GLN A 95 10.27 2.82 -6.02
C GLN A 95 11.13 1.71 -6.63
N ARG A 96 11.19 1.64 -7.98
CA ARG A 96 12.08 0.71 -8.67
C ARG A 96 13.55 0.92 -8.29
N GLN A 97 14.03 2.16 -8.31
CA GLN A 97 15.40 2.47 -7.90
C GLN A 97 15.69 2.08 -6.45
N GLN A 98 14.72 2.26 -5.56
CA GLN A 98 14.84 1.87 -4.15
C GLN A 98 14.92 0.34 -4.01
N LEU A 99 14.11 -0.40 -4.76
CA LEU A 99 14.12 -1.86 -4.78
C LEU A 99 15.47 -2.38 -5.31
N ASP A 100 15.94 -1.87 -6.45
CA ASP A 100 17.24 -2.23 -7.06
C ASP A 100 18.41 -1.93 -6.10
N ALA A 101 18.33 -0.83 -5.34
CA ALA A 101 19.34 -0.49 -4.33
C ALA A 101 19.34 -1.48 -3.14
N MET A 102 18.18 -1.97 -2.70
CA MET A 102 18.08 -2.97 -1.63
C MET A 102 18.61 -4.33 -2.10
N ILE A 103 18.30 -4.75 -3.33
CA ILE A 103 18.88 -5.96 -3.95
C ILE A 103 20.40 -5.86 -4.00
N THR A 104 20.94 -4.73 -4.49
CA THR A 104 22.38 -4.48 -4.57
C THR A 104 23.05 -4.50 -3.19
N LYS A 105 22.34 -4.02 -2.15
CA LYS A 105 22.81 -4.04 -0.76
C LYS A 105 22.81 -5.45 -0.17
N GLY A 106 22.09 -6.39 -0.78
CA GLY A 106 22.00 -7.78 -0.34
C GLY A 106 21.15 -7.93 0.91
N VAL A 107 19.92 -7.39 0.88
CA VAL A 107 18.94 -7.72 1.93
C VAL A 107 18.50 -9.18 1.77
N ASP A 108 18.14 -9.82 2.87
CA ASP A 108 17.79 -11.24 2.87
C ASP A 108 16.33 -11.49 2.43
N VAL A 109 15.46 -10.50 2.60
CA VAL A 109 14.03 -10.57 2.20
C VAL A 109 13.46 -9.19 1.99
N LEU A 110 12.42 -9.10 1.15
CA LEU A 110 11.73 -7.87 0.81
C LEU A 110 10.23 -7.94 1.14
N ILE A 111 9.69 -6.88 1.74
CA ILE A 111 8.23 -6.62 1.84
C ILE A 111 7.95 -5.44 0.91
N VAL A 112 7.07 -5.63 -0.08
CA VAL A 112 6.84 -4.64 -1.15
C VAL A 112 5.36 -4.38 -1.37
N ALA A 113 4.91 -3.16 -1.08
CA ALA A 113 3.63 -2.65 -1.57
C ALA A 113 3.89 -1.84 -2.86
N ALA A 114 3.60 -2.43 -3.99
CA ALA A 114 3.95 -1.86 -5.29
C ALA A 114 3.11 -0.62 -5.63
N VAL A 115 3.76 0.50 -5.99
CA VAL A 115 3.07 1.68 -6.55
C VAL A 115 2.47 1.36 -7.91
N ASP A 116 3.23 0.64 -8.73
CA ASP A 116 2.83 0.08 -10.01
C ASP A 116 3.45 -1.32 -10.14
N PRO A 117 2.67 -2.40 -10.00
CA PRO A 117 3.16 -3.77 -10.04
C PRO A 117 3.87 -4.13 -11.34
N GLU A 118 3.38 -3.64 -12.50
CA GLU A 118 3.99 -3.90 -13.80
C GLU A 118 5.35 -3.22 -13.94
N ALA A 119 5.44 -1.96 -13.49
CA ALA A 119 6.70 -1.20 -13.52
C ALA A 119 7.79 -1.80 -12.63
N LEU A 120 7.42 -2.53 -11.55
CA LEU A 120 8.36 -3.18 -10.64
C LEU A 120 8.75 -4.60 -11.05
N ARG A 121 8.07 -5.22 -12.00
CA ARG A 121 8.26 -6.61 -12.39
C ARG A 121 9.74 -6.98 -12.63
N SER A 122 10.47 -6.18 -13.38
CA SER A 122 11.89 -6.46 -13.68
C SER A 122 12.79 -6.47 -12.45
N SER A 123 12.46 -5.65 -11.44
CA SER A 123 13.20 -5.62 -10.17
C SER A 123 12.81 -6.79 -9.26
N VAL A 124 11.54 -7.23 -9.28
CA VAL A 124 11.12 -8.46 -8.60
C VAL A 124 11.81 -9.69 -9.21
N GLU A 125 11.89 -9.77 -10.54
CA GLU A 125 12.67 -10.81 -11.24
C GLU A 125 14.18 -10.72 -10.92
N ALA A 126 14.71 -9.52 -10.63
CA ALA A 126 16.10 -9.35 -10.21
C ALA A 126 16.32 -9.81 -8.76
N ALA A 127 15.34 -9.61 -7.87
CA ALA A 127 15.38 -10.13 -6.50
C ALA A 127 15.44 -11.66 -6.49
N GLU A 128 14.58 -12.33 -7.30
CA GLU A 128 14.62 -13.80 -7.46
C GLU A 128 15.99 -14.30 -7.94
N ARG A 129 16.57 -13.65 -8.97
CA ARG A 129 17.91 -14.04 -9.45
C ARG A 129 19.03 -13.83 -8.43
N ALA A 130 18.79 -13.05 -7.40
CA ALA A 130 19.68 -12.82 -6.27
C ALA A 130 19.32 -13.67 -5.04
N ASP A 131 18.41 -14.64 -5.22
CA ASP A 131 17.86 -15.49 -4.14
C ASP A 131 17.23 -14.70 -2.98
N ILE A 132 16.66 -13.52 -3.28
CA ILE A 132 15.98 -12.66 -2.31
C ILE A 132 14.46 -12.84 -2.45
N PRO A 133 13.77 -13.49 -1.51
CA PRO A 133 12.34 -13.68 -1.55
C PRO A 133 11.59 -12.34 -1.38
N VAL A 134 10.44 -12.24 -2.05
CA VAL A 134 9.59 -11.05 -2.04
C VAL A 134 8.22 -11.37 -1.49
N VAL A 135 7.81 -10.71 -0.41
CA VAL A 135 6.44 -10.69 0.11
C VAL A 135 5.73 -9.48 -0.46
N ALA A 136 4.74 -9.68 -1.32
CA ALA A 136 3.86 -8.60 -1.75
C ALA A 136 2.93 -8.22 -0.59
N TYR A 137 2.77 -6.91 -0.35
CA TYR A 137 1.94 -6.36 0.71
C TYR A 137 0.88 -5.43 0.15
N ASP A 138 -0.37 -5.63 0.53
CA ASP A 138 -1.53 -4.89 0.06
C ASP A 138 -1.75 -4.99 -1.46
N ARG A 139 -0.79 -4.59 -2.29
CA ARG A 139 -0.86 -4.63 -3.74
C ARG A 139 -0.10 -5.82 -4.31
N LEU A 140 -0.78 -6.61 -5.13
CA LEU A 140 -0.21 -7.79 -5.76
C LEU A 140 0.88 -7.39 -6.76
N ALA A 141 2.16 -7.57 -6.38
CA ALA A 141 3.29 -7.31 -7.27
C ALA A 141 3.31 -8.31 -8.43
N GLN A 142 3.84 -7.91 -9.59
CA GLN A 142 4.11 -8.80 -10.71
C GLN A 142 5.56 -9.30 -10.65
N GLY A 143 5.77 -10.51 -11.13
CA GLY A 143 7.03 -11.25 -11.05
C GLY A 143 6.92 -12.42 -10.07
N PRO A 144 8.00 -13.18 -9.88
CA PRO A 144 8.05 -14.27 -8.92
C PRO A 144 8.05 -13.70 -7.50
N ILE A 145 6.94 -13.89 -6.78
CA ILE A 145 6.79 -13.48 -5.37
C ILE A 145 6.59 -14.71 -4.50
N SER A 146 7.14 -14.67 -3.29
CA SER A 146 7.18 -15.81 -2.38
C SER A 146 5.99 -15.85 -1.40
N GLY A 147 5.23 -14.75 -1.30
CA GLY A 147 4.06 -14.62 -0.46
C GLY A 147 3.29 -13.35 -0.73
N TYR A 148 2.03 -13.31 -0.31
CA TYR A 148 1.16 -12.15 -0.48
C TYR A 148 0.25 -11.95 0.73
N VAL A 149 0.13 -10.70 1.19
CA VAL A 149 -0.77 -10.34 2.29
C VAL A 149 -1.62 -9.14 1.88
N THR A 150 -2.94 -9.31 1.92
CA THR A 150 -3.90 -8.27 1.58
C THR A 150 -5.26 -8.52 2.20
N PHE A 151 -6.24 -7.71 1.84
CA PHE A 151 -7.66 -7.86 2.16
C PHE A 151 -8.44 -8.36 0.94
N ASP A 152 -9.54 -9.07 1.16
CA ASP A 152 -10.42 -9.51 0.06
C ASP A 152 -11.05 -8.31 -0.65
N GLY A 153 -10.47 -7.93 -1.78
CA GLY A 153 -10.86 -6.73 -2.51
C GLY A 153 -12.26 -6.81 -3.13
N ASP A 154 -12.70 -7.99 -3.56
CA ASP A 154 -14.07 -8.17 -4.07
C ASP A 154 -15.10 -7.97 -2.94
N THR A 155 -14.81 -8.50 -1.75
CA THR A 155 -15.64 -8.27 -0.56
C THR A 155 -15.64 -6.79 -0.15
N VAL A 156 -14.52 -6.10 -0.19
CA VAL A 156 -14.46 -4.64 0.06
C VAL A 156 -15.41 -3.88 -0.87
N GLY A 157 -15.32 -4.11 -2.17
CA GLY A 157 -16.18 -3.43 -3.15
C GLY A 157 -17.66 -3.77 -2.96
N ARG A 158 -17.97 -5.03 -2.68
CA ARG A 158 -19.34 -5.50 -2.39
C ARG A 158 -19.92 -4.80 -1.17
N LEU A 159 -19.19 -4.75 -0.06
CA LEU A 159 -19.62 -4.08 1.18
C LEU A 159 -19.86 -2.58 0.96
N GLN A 160 -19.01 -1.89 0.19
CA GLN A 160 -19.21 -0.49 -0.16
C GLN A 160 -20.52 -0.29 -0.92
N ALA A 161 -20.81 -1.15 -1.89
CA ALA A 161 -22.01 -1.07 -2.71
C ALA A 161 -23.28 -1.39 -1.93
N GLU A 162 -23.26 -2.44 -1.11
CA GLU A 162 -24.38 -2.82 -0.24
C GLU A 162 -24.75 -1.67 0.72
N GLU A 163 -23.78 -1.05 1.38
CA GLU A 163 -24.03 0.09 2.28
C GLU A 163 -24.43 1.34 1.51
N LEU A 164 -23.96 1.56 0.29
CA LEU A 164 -24.43 2.66 -0.56
C LEU A 164 -25.92 2.51 -0.89
N LEU A 165 -26.34 1.34 -1.39
CA LEU A 165 -27.75 1.06 -1.71
C LEU A 165 -28.64 1.20 -0.48
N LYS A 166 -28.22 0.67 0.66
CA LYS A 166 -28.93 0.82 1.92
C LYS A 166 -29.11 2.29 2.32
N ALA A 167 -28.07 3.12 2.14
CA ALA A 167 -28.15 4.55 2.44
C ALA A 167 -29.00 5.34 1.44
N MET A 168 -29.10 4.90 0.19
CA MET A 168 -29.94 5.50 -0.84
C MET A 168 -31.44 5.24 -0.58
N GLY A 169 -31.80 4.18 0.17
CA GLY A 169 -33.20 3.84 0.47
C GLY A 169 -34.00 3.64 -0.80
N ASP A 170 -35.17 4.32 -0.91
CA ASP A 170 -36.06 4.18 -2.11
C ASP A 170 -35.36 4.58 -3.42
N LYS A 171 -34.28 5.36 -3.37
CA LYS A 171 -33.49 5.73 -4.54
C LYS A 171 -32.54 4.63 -5.02
N ALA A 172 -32.41 3.52 -4.27
CA ALA A 172 -31.64 2.36 -4.73
C ALA A 172 -32.26 1.70 -5.98
N ASP A 173 -33.59 1.81 -6.17
CA ASP A 173 -34.28 1.32 -7.35
C ASP A 173 -34.16 2.35 -8.50
N GLY A 174 -33.16 2.21 -9.34
CA GLY A 174 -32.94 3.02 -10.55
C GLY A 174 -32.35 4.42 -10.33
N GLY A 175 -31.98 4.78 -9.09
CA GLY A 175 -31.28 6.04 -8.81
C GLY A 175 -29.94 6.15 -9.49
N GLN A 176 -29.47 7.38 -9.71
CA GLN A 176 -28.23 7.62 -10.45
C GLN A 176 -27.05 7.87 -9.51
N ILE A 177 -25.96 7.10 -9.71
CA ILE A 177 -24.75 7.23 -8.92
C ILE A 177 -23.55 7.67 -9.74
N VAL A 178 -22.51 8.14 -9.02
CA VAL A 178 -21.16 8.34 -9.57
C VAL A 178 -20.22 7.34 -8.90
N MET A 179 -19.40 6.65 -9.70
CA MET A 179 -18.31 5.82 -9.22
C MET A 179 -16.98 6.57 -9.33
N MET A 180 -16.30 6.75 -8.20
CA MET A 180 -14.97 7.33 -8.09
C MET A 180 -14.00 6.23 -7.72
N ASN A 181 -13.53 5.49 -8.75
CA ASN A 181 -12.66 4.34 -8.59
C ASN A 181 -11.23 4.75 -8.27
N GLY A 182 -10.41 3.77 -7.86
CA GLY A 182 -8.97 3.93 -7.64
C GLY A 182 -8.15 4.03 -8.94
N ALA A 183 -6.83 4.00 -8.78
CA ALA A 183 -5.91 4.05 -9.92
C ALA A 183 -5.89 2.71 -10.67
N THR A 184 -5.89 2.75 -12.00
CA THR A 184 -5.84 1.55 -12.86
C THR A 184 -4.53 0.77 -12.75
N THR A 185 -3.46 1.40 -12.26
CA THR A 185 -2.18 0.74 -11.98
C THR A 185 -2.19 -0.11 -10.70
N ASP A 186 -3.23 0.05 -9.87
CA ASP A 186 -3.41 -0.71 -8.63
C ASP A 186 -4.40 -1.86 -8.88
N PRO A 187 -3.99 -3.13 -8.77
CA PRO A 187 -4.88 -4.27 -8.96
C PRO A 187 -6.07 -4.28 -8.00
N ASN A 188 -5.91 -3.75 -6.79
CA ASN A 188 -6.99 -3.64 -5.82
C ASN A 188 -8.14 -2.78 -6.34
N ALA A 189 -7.85 -1.69 -7.07
CA ALA A 189 -8.89 -0.83 -7.66
C ALA A 189 -9.81 -1.62 -8.60
N GLY A 190 -9.25 -2.56 -9.35
CA GLY A 190 -9.99 -3.47 -10.21
C GLY A 190 -10.89 -4.43 -9.42
N TRP A 191 -10.39 -4.98 -8.32
CA TRP A 191 -11.16 -5.88 -7.45
C TRP A 191 -12.29 -5.14 -6.74
N TYR A 192 -12.03 -3.97 -6.16
CA TYR A 192 -13.07 -3.14 -5.54
C TYR A 192 -14.17 -2.78 -6.54
N LYS A 193 -13.78 -2.34 -7.75
CA LYS A 193 -14.73 -2.01 -8.82
C LYS A 193 -15.58 -3.22 -9.22
N ARG A 194 -14.97 -4.40 -9.41
CA ARG A 194 -15.67 -5.63 -9.75
C ARG A 194 -16.64 -6.06 -8.64
N GLY A 195 -16.16 -6.06 -7.38
CA GLY A 195 -17.00 -6.36 -6.21
C GLY A 195 -18.19 -5.41 -6.09
N ALA A 196 -17.98 -4.10 -6.29
CA ALA A 196 -19.05 -3.11 -6.26
C ALA A 196 -20.05 -3.32 -7.43
N LEU A 197 -19.58 -3.55 -8.64
CA LEU A 197 -20.44 -3.78 -9.80
C LEU A 197 -21.30 -5.04 -9.66
N SER A 198 -20.80 -6.09 -8.99
CA SER A 198 -21.58 -7.31 -8.73
C SER A 198 -22.86 -7.07 -7.90
N VAL A 199 -22.94 -5.92 -7.22
CA VAL A 199 -24.11 -5.50 -6.42
C VAL A 199 -24.90 -4.38 -7.13
N LEU A 200 -24.20 -3.46 -7.80
CA LEU A 200 -24.82 -2.24 -8.35
C LEU A 200 -25.46 -2.44 -9.73
N GLU A 201 -24.97 -3.42 -10.51
CA GLU A 201 -25.48 -3.68 -11.86
C GLU A 201 -26.92 -4.17 -11.81
N GLY A 202 -27.80 -3.44 -12.49
CA GLY A 202 -29.25 -3.71 -12.50
C GLY A 202 -30.05 -3.01 -11.41
N GLU A 203 -29.41 -2.55 -10.34
CA GLU A 203 -30.07 -1.84 -9.22
C GLU A 203 -30.07 -0.32 -9.47
N VAL A 204 -28.94 0.25 -9.90
CA VAL A 204 -28.76 1.70 -10.07
C VAL A 204 -28.24 2.05 -11.46
N LYS A 205 -28.45 3.30 -11.85
CA LYS A 205 -27.83 3.87 -13.05
C LYS A 205 -26.45 4.44 -12.71
N ILE A 206 -25.40 3.90 -13.34
CA ILE A 206 -24.06 4.47 -13.22
C ILE A 206 -23.96 5.65 -14.20
N GLY A 207 -24.22 6.87 -13.73
CA GLY A 207 -24.18 8.08 -14.54
C GLY A 207 -22.79 8.45 -15.01
N LYS A 208 -21.80 8.29 -14.13
CA LYS A 208 -20.36 8.46 -14.42
C LYS A 208 -19.54 7.46 -13.63
N SER A 209 -18.44 7.01 -14.25
CA SER A 209 -17.42 6.17 -13.59
C SER A 209 -16.06 6.69 -13.99
N TYR A 210 -15.24 7.07 -13.01
CA TYR A 210 -13.91 7.64 -13.20
C TYR A 210 -12.86 6.78 -12.51
N ASP A 211 -11.81 6.44 -13.22
CA ASP A 211 -10.62 5.85 -12.64
C ASP A 211 -9.67 7.00 -12.24
N THR A 212 -9.30 7.07 -10.94
CA THR A 212 -8.60 8.21 -10.38
C THR A 212 -7.11 7.98 -10.33
N VAL A 213 -6.38 8.61 -11.24
CA VAL A 213 -4.93 8.46 -11.39
C VAL A 213 -4.20 8.70 -10.06
N GLY A 214 -3.40 7.71 -9.66
CA GLY A 214 -2.54 7.76 -8.47
C GLY A 214 -3.30 7.85 -7.14
N TRP A 215 -4.61 7.59 -7.11
CA TRP A 215 -5.45 7.77 -5.92
C TRP A 215 -5.45 9.21 -5.38
N ARG A 216 -5.09 10.18 -6.23
CA ARG A 216 -4.90 11.59 -5.83
C ARG A 216 -6.23 12.28 -5.58
N PRO A 217 -6.45 12.88 -4.38
CA PRO A 217 -7.69 13.58 -4.05
C PRO A 217 -7.99 14.75 -5.01
N GLU A 218 -6.96 15.41 -5.53
CA GLU A 218 -7.10 16.52 -6.48
C GLU A 218 -7.79 16.05 -7.77
N ASN A 219 -7.41 14.86 -8.27
CA ASN A 219 -8.06 14.25 -9.44
C ASN A 219 -9.50 13.84 -9.10
N GLY A 220 -9.74 13.31 -7.90
CA GLY A 220 -11.09 12.99 -7.40
C GLY A 220 -12.00 14.23 -7.36
N TYR A 221 -11.48 15.37 -6.89
CA TYR A 221 -12.22 16.64 -6.88
C TYR A 221 -12.59 17.10 -8.31
N VAL A 222 -11.65 17.07 -9.23
CA VAL A 222 -11.87 17.44 -10.64
C VAL A 222 -12.89 16.51 -11.29
N ASN A 223 -12.77 15.21 -11.09
CA ASN A 223 -13.69 14.21 -11.62
C ASN A 223 -15.12 14.42 -11.08
N MET A 224 -15.27 14.64 -9.76
CA MET A 224 -16.58 14.90 -9.16
C MET A 224 -17.21 16.20 -9.64
N SER A 225 -16.41 17.27 -9.76
CA SER A 225 -16.88 18.54 -10.33
C SER A 225 -17.35 18.36 -11.78
N GLY A 226 -16.65 17.55 -12.57
CA GLY A 226 -17.06 17.17 -13.91
C GLY A 226 -18.36 16.36 -13.94
N ALA A 227 -18.53 15.43 -13.00
CA ALA A 227 -19.77 14.66 -12.86
C ALA A 227 -20.97 15.56 -12.52
N ILE A 228 -20.82 16.47 -11.56
CA ILE A 228 -21.86 17.44 -11.17
C ILE A 228 -22.26 18.30 -12.37
N SER A 229 -21.28 18.80 -13.14
CA SER A 229 -21.54 19.63 -14.33
C SER A 229 -22.26 18.85 -15.43
N ALA A 230 -21.96 17.57 -15.59
CA ALA A 230 -22.49 16.74 -16.68
C ALA A 230 -23.88 16.16 -16.37
N LEU A 231 -24.15 15.83 -15.11
CA LEU A 231 -25.36 15.13 -14.70
C LEU A 231 -26.41 16.06 -14.07
N GLY A 232 -25.99 17.21 -13.53
CA GLY A 232 -26.78 18.01 -12.61
C GLY A 232 -26.66 17.48 -11.18
N ALA A 233 -26.43 18.36 -10.22
CA ALA A 233 -26.24 17.98 -8.83
C ALA A 233 -27.45 17.23 -8.22
N GLU A 234 -28.65 17.64 -8.62
CA GLU A 234 -29.93 17.08 -8.19
C GLU A 234 -30.17 15.65 -8.67
N ASN A 235 -29.44 15.21 -9.68
CA ASN A 235 -29.56 13.88 -10.29
C ASN A 235 -28.48 12.89 -9.81
N ILE A 236 -27.74 13.25 -8.75
CA ILE A 236 -26.74 12.36 -8.13
C ILE A 236 -27.28 11.87 -6.80
N ASP A 237 -27.75 10.63 -6.78
CA ASP A 237 -28.40 10.01 -5.62
C ASP A 237 -27.43 9.30 -4.68
N GLY A 238 -26.22 8.99 -5.16
CA GLY A 238 -25.16 8.39 -4.36
C GLY A 238 -23.79 8.49 -5.03
N VAL A 239 -22.72 8.35 -4.24
CA VAL A 239 -21.36 8.31 -4.76
C VAL A 239 -20.60 7.14 -4.13
N LEU A 240 -20.17 6.19 -4.97
CA LEU A 240 -19.24 5.16 -4.56
C LEU A 240 -17.83 5.71 -4.69
N ALA A 241 -17.22 6.14 -3.60
CA ALA A 241 -15.82 6.54 -3.55
C ALA A 241 -14.98 5.36 -3.03
N ALA A 242 -13.99 4.95 -3.80
CA ALA A 242 -13.23 3.74 -3.56
C ALA A 242 -12.33 3.82 -2.30
N ASN A 243 -11.96 5.04 -1.83
CA ASN A 243 -11.30 5.23 -0.53
C ASN A 243 -11.65 6.58 0.11
N ASP A 244 -11.21 6.78 1.35
CA ASP A 244 -11.54 7.95 2.17
C ASP A 244 -10.90 9.25 1.68
N SER A 245 -9.73 9.20 1.06
CA SER A 245 -9.09 10.36 0.44
C SER A 245 -9.93 10.87 -0.73
N LEU A 246 -10.44 9.95 -1.57
CA LEU A 246 -11.35 10.28 -2.67
C LEU A 246 -12.73 10.71 -2.14
N ALA A 247 -13.24 10.07 -1.10
CA ALA A 247 -14.49 10.49 -0.43
C ALA A 247 -14.41 11.94 0.06
N GLY A 248 -13.29 12.32 0.69
CA GLY A 248 -13.04 13.70 1.12
C GLY A 248 -13.05 14.70 -0.05
N ALA A 249 -12.46 14.34 -1.17
CA ALA A 249 -12.45 15.15 -2.39
C ALA A 249 -13.86 15.28 -2.99
N VAL A 250 -14.62 14.17 -3.02
CA VAL A 250 -16.03 14.13 -3.46
C VAL A 250 -16.89 15.06 -2.58
N VAL A 251 -16.82 14.91 -1.26
CA VAL A 251 -17.55 15.77 -0.31
C VAL A 251 -17.19 17.23 -0.48
N SER A 252 -15.91 17.53 -0.73
CA SER A 252 -15.44 18.90 -0.99
C SER A 252 -16.04 19.48 -2.26
N ALA A 253 -16.10 18.71 -3.36
CA ALA A 253 -16.69 19.15 -4.63
C ALA A 253 -18.21 19.36 -4.52
N LEU A 254 -18.91 18.45 -3.84
CA LEU A 254 -20.36 18.58 -3.56
C LEU A 254 -20.65 19.84 -2.73
N ASN A 255 -19.84 20.10 -1.70
CA ASN A 255 -19.98 21.31 -0.87
C ASN A 255 -19.71 22.59 -1.66
N ALA A 256 -18.68 22.62 -2.50
CA ALA A 256 -18.36 23.76 -3.36
C ALA A 256 -19.48 24.08 -4.37
N SER A 257 -20.22 23.05 -4.78
CA SER A 257 -21.38 23.17 -5.68
C SER A 257 -22.70 23.39 -4.93
N ALA A 258 -22.64 23.66 -3.63
CA ALA A 258 -23.81 23.91 -2.76
C ALA A 258 -24.88 22.79 -2.79
N VAL A 259 -24.50 21.55 -3.05
CA VAL A 259 -25.39 20.38 -3.09
C VAL A 259 -25.95 20.13 -1.68
N ARG A 260 -27.27 20.14 -1.56
CA ARG A 260 -27.97 19.88 -0.29
C ARG A 260 -29.33 19.20 -0.56
N PRO A 261 -29.67 18.12 0.17
CA PRO A 261 -28.78 17.38 1.08
C PRO A 261 -27.60 16.74 0.30
N LEU A 262 -26.52 16.38 1.00
CA LEU A 262 -25.45 15.58 0.39
C LEU A 262 -25.98 14.17 0.09
N PRO A 263 -25.70 13.60 -1.09
CA PRO A 263 -25.94 12.19 -1.34
C PRO A 263 -25.03 11.33 -0.43
N PRO A 264 -25.39 10.08 -0.13
CA PRO A 264 -24.49 9.17 0.58
C PRO A 264 -23.19 8.96 -0.21
N VAL A 265 -22.06 9.00 0.50
CA VAL A 265 -20.73 8.81 -0.04
C VAL A 265 -20.05 7.68 0.72
N THR A 266 -19.51 6.70 0.00
CA THR A 266 -18.74 5.60 0.60
C THR A 266 -17.27 6.00 0.79
N GLY A 267 -16.51 5.13 1.45
CA GLY A 267 -15.06 5.24 1.61
C GLY A 267 -14.42 3.92 1.96
N GLN A 268 -13.11 3.93 2.20
CA GLN A 268 -12.30 2.79 2.62
C GLN A 268 -11.02 3.31 3.29
N ASP A 269 -10.44 2.52 4.16
CA ASP A 269 -9.23 2.69 4.96
C ASP A 269 -9.46 3.27 6.36
N ALA A 270 -10.68 3.70 6.69
CA ALA A 270 -11.08 4.23 7.99
C ALA A 270 -10.17 5.37 8.48
N ASP A 271 -9.78 6.30 7.58
CA ASP A 271 -9.01 7.48 7.94
C ASP A 271 -9.69 8.27 9.06
N LEU A 272 -8.94 8.82 10.03
CA LEU A 272 -9.50 9.59 11.14
C LEU A 272 -10.47 10.70 10.68
N VAL A 273 -10.07 11.41 9.60
CA VAL A 273 -10.90 12.47 9.02
C VAL A 273 -12.18 11.91 8.39
N ALA A 274 -12.15 10.67 7.89
CA ALA A 274 -13.33 9.99 7.36
C ALA A 274 -14.28 9.56 8.48
N ILE A 275 -13.76 8.97 9.55
CA ILE A 275 -14.57 8.67 10.76
C ILE A 275 -15.23 9.95 11.28
N GLN A 276 -14.51 11.06 11.31
CA GLN A 276 -15.06 12.36 11.70
C GLN A 276 -16.15 12.84 10.72
N ARG A 277 -16.00 12.63 9.39
CA ARG A 277 -17.04 12.94 8.39
C ARG A 277 -18.27 12.04 8.54
N ILE A 278 -18.08 10.77 8.93
CA ILE A 278 -19.18 9.83 9.20
C ILE A 278 -19.98 10.30 10.42
N VAL A 279 -19.30 10.65 11.50
CA VAL A 279 -19.95 11.21 12.70
C VAL A 279 -20.72 12.50 12.37
N GLN A 280 -20.21 13.34 11.46
CA GLN A 280 -20.89 14.55 11.01
C GLN A 280 -22.03 14.30 10.01
N GLY A 281 -22.14 13.11 9.45
CA GLY A 281 -23.11 12.76 8.41
C GLY A 281 -22.78 13.28 7.01
N SER A 282 -21.52 13.69 6.74
CA SER A 282 -21.07 14.14 5.41
C SER A 282 -20.44 13.03 4.56
N GLN A 283 -20.12 11.90 5.16
CA GLN A 283 -19.77 10.62 4.54
C GLN A 283 -20.65 9.56 5.22
N HIS A 284 -21.15 8.58 4.45
CA HIS A 284 -22.05 7.57 5.01
C HIS A 284 -21.29 6.46 5.74
N MET A 285 -20.23 5.94 5.10
CA MET A 285 -19.50 4.80 5.61
C MET A 285 -18.04 4.82 5.16
N THR A 286 -17.24 3.98 5.80
CA THR A 286 -15.92 3.56 5.32
C THR A 286 -15.74 2.05 5.50
N ILE A 287 -14.76 1.45 4.81
CA ILE A 287 -14.32 0.08 5.11
C ILE A 287 -13.13 0.14 6.05
N TYR A 288 -13.28 -0.47 7.20
CA TYR A 288 -12.20 -0.73 8.13
C TYR A 288 -11.47 -2.01 7.75
N LYS A 289 -10.18 -1.89 7.61
CA LYS A 289 -9.23 -2.97 7.38
C LYS A 289 -8.30 -3.03 8.60
N PRO A 290 -8.31 -4.09 9.41
CA PRO A 290 -7.41 -4.19 10.56
C PRO A 290 -5.96 -4.34 10.09
N PHE A 291 -5.18 -3.25 10.16
CA PHE A 291 -3.82 -3.21 9.61
C PHE A 291 -2.81 -4.02 10.44
N GLU A 292 -3.01 -4.15 11.76
CA GLU A 292 -2.08 -4.90 12.62
C GLU A 292 -1.99 -6.38 12.20
N PRO A 293 -3.08 -7.14 12.00
CA PRO A 293 -2.99 -8.51 11.48
C PRO A 293 -2.34 -8.61 10.10
N ALA A 294 -2.51 -7.59 9.23
CA ALA A 294 -1.86 -7.58 7.92
C ALA A 294 -0.34 -7.37 8.05
N ALA A 295 0.06 -6.42 8.88
CA ALA A 295 1.46 -6.14 9.16
C ALA A 295 2.15 -7.33 9.84
N ASP A 296 1.46 -7.98 10.78
CA ASP A 296 1.95 -9.17 11.48
C ASP A 296 2.20 -10.32 10.50
N ALA A 297 1.21 -10.65 9.66
CA ALA A 297 1.34 -11.72 8.67
C ALA A 297 2.48 -11.44 7.66
N ALA A 298 2.62 -10.17 7.20
CA ALA A 298 3.69 -9.82 6.28
C ALA A 298 5.09 -9.93 6.93
N ALA A 299 5.22 -9.50 8.18
CA ALA A 299 6.46 -9.63 8.93
C ALA A 299 6.80 -11.10 9.23
N GLU A 300 5.81 -11.92 9.60
CA GLU A 300 5.97 -13.35 9.84
C GLU A 300 6.40 -14.08 8.57
N MET A 301 5.74 -13.83 7.43
CA MET A 301 6.15 -14.40 6.14
C MET A 301 7.59 -13.97 5.77
N ALA A 302 7.92 -12.70 5.94
CA ALA A 302 9.25 -12.19 5.62
C ALA A 302 10.33 -12.84 6.48
N VAL A 303 10.11 -12.98 7.80
CA VAL A 303 11.08 -13.60 8.69
C VAL A 303 11.22 -15.10 8.39
N ALA A 304 10.13 -15.82 8.12
CA ALA A 304 10.18 -17.23 7.73
C ALA A 304 10.98 -17.42 6.43
N LEU A 305 10.64 -16.66 5.38
CA LEU A 305 11.31 -16.75 4.08
C LEU A 305 12.81 -16.37 4.15
N GLY A 306 13.14 -15.34 4.92
CA GLY A 306 14.53 -14.95 5.12
C GLY A 306 15.35 -15.95 5.94
N ARG A 307 14.70 -16.92 6.59
CA ARG A 307 15.31 -18.07 7.28
C ARG A 307 15.22 -19.36 6.49
N ASP A 308 14.84 -19.31 5.22
CA ASP A 308 14.55 -20.49 4.39
C ASP A 308 13.48 -21.42 4.97
N GLU A 309 12.52 -20.86 5.74
CA GLU A 309 11.39 -21.61 6.32
C GLU A 309 10.15 -21.51 5.43
N SER A 310 9.26 -22.53 5.51
CA SER A 310 7.97 -22.52 4.79
C SER A 310 6.99 -21.49 5.38
N VAL A 311 6.21 -20.86 4.50
CA VAL A 311 5.10 -19.96 4.88
C VAL A 311 3.74 -20.66 4.93
N ASP A 312 3.68 -21.99 4.73
CA ASP A 312 2.43 -22.76 4.67
C ASP A 312 1.59 -22.68 5.94
N SER A 313 2.23 -22.51 7.10
CA SER A 313 1.54 -22.34 8.39
C SER A 313 0.97 -20.93 8.59
N ILE A 314 1.41 -19.94 7.79
CA ILE A 314 0.99 -18.55 7.84
C ILE A 314 -0.07 -18.29 6.77
N ALA A 315 0.14 -18.82 5.56
CA ALA A 315 -0.78 -18.65 4.44
C ALA A 315 -2.15 -19.27 4.74
N THR A 316 -3.22 -18.57 4.37
CA THR A 316 -4.62 -19.04 4.52
C THR A 316 -5.18 -19.60 3.20
N GLY A 317 -4.45 -19.44 2.10
CA GLY A 317 -4.81 -19.89 0.76
C GLY A 317 -3.76 -19.48 -0.26
N THR A 318 -4.14 -19.50 -1.53
CA THR A 318 -3.28 -19.06 -2.63
C THR A 318 -3.97 -18.04 -3.52
N VAL A 319 -3.21 -17.25 -4.24
CA VAL A 319 -3.70 -16.33 -5.29
C VAL A 319 -2.87 -16.48 -6.56
N ASP A 320 -3.48 -16.13 -7.69
CA ASP A 320 -2.81 -16.02 -8.98
C ASP A 320 -2.50 -14.55 -9.28
N SER A 321 -1.30 -14.28 -9.76
CA SER A 321 -0.96 -13.02 -10.41
C SER A 321 -0.95 -13.17 -11.93
N PRO A 322 -0.86 -12.08 -12.71
CA PRO A 322 -0.66 -12.18 -14.15
C PRO A 322 0.62 -12.93 -14.57
N THR A 323 1.57 -13.08 -13.66
CA THR A 323 2.92 -13.58 -13.94
C THR A 323 3.30 -14.83 -13.13
N ASP A 324 2.52 -15.18 -12.11
CA ASP A 324 2.80 -16.32 -11.23
C ASP A 324 1.49 -16.97 -10.73
N LYS A 325 1.56 -18.24 -10.31
CA LYS A 325 0.44 -19.06 -9.89
C LYS A 325 0.64 -19.63 -8.50
N ASP A 326 -0.49 -19.94 -7.85
CA ASP A 326 -0.51 -20.61 -6.54
C ASP A 326 0.35 -19.91 -5.47
N ILE A 327 0.43 -18.57 -5.53
CA ILE A 327 1.20 -17.75 -4.59
C ILE A 327 0.60 -17.90 -3.19
N PRO A 328 1.38 -18.33 -2.16
CA PRO A 328 0.89 -18.41 -0.78
C PRO A 328 0.36 -17.05 -0.32
N ALA A 329 -0.87 -16.99 0.18
CA ALA A 329 -1.51 -15.73 0.50
C ALA A 329 -2.25 -15.74 1.83
N VAL A 330 -2.29 -14.58 2.48
CA VAL A 330 -3.19 -14.24 3.58
C VAL A 330 -4.18 -13.19 3.09
N LEU A 331 -5.46 -13.58 3.00
CA LEU A 331 -6.57 -12.70 2.66
C LEU A 331 -7.37 -12.39 3.92
N LEU A 332 -7.27 -11.16 4.39
CA LEU A 332 -7.88 -10.71 5.63
C LEU A 332 -9.31 -10.18 5.41
N PRO A 333 -10.19 -10.34 6.40
CA PRO A 333 -11.53 -9.77 6.35
C PRO A 333 -11.50 -8.26 6.53
N SER A 334 -12.56 -7.61 6.05
CA SER A 334 -12.84 -6.18 6.20
C SER A 334 -14.22 -5.96 6.79
N VAL A 335 -14.46 -4.81 7.41
CA VAL A 335 -15.72 -4.46 8.05
C VAL A 335 -16.23 -3.11 7.54
N ALA A 336 -17.51 -3.04 7.16
CA ALA A 336 -18.15 -1.77 6.87
C ALA A 336 -18.39 -1.01 8.18
N VAL A 337 -17.94 0.24 8.24
CA VAL A 337 -18.09 1.14 9.39
C VAL A 337 -19.00 2.28 9.03
N THR A 338 -20.09 2.40 9.78
CA THR A 338 -21.03 3.52 9.76
C THR A 338 -21.01 4.23 11.11
N ALA A 339 -21.82 5.26 11.30
CA ALA A 339 -21.92 5.94 12.59
C ALA A 339 -22.34 4.99 13.75
N ASP A 340 -23.02 3.89 13.41
CA ASP A 340 -23.63 2.98 14.40
C ASP A 340 -22.63 2.00 15.04
N ASN A 341 -21.45 1.78 14.42
CA ASN A 341 -20.49 0.75 14.88
C ASN A 341 -19.03 1.23 14.99
N ILE A 342 -18.80 2.54 15.06
CA ILE A 342 -17.45 3.12 15.22
C ILE A 342 -16.77 2.59 16.49
N GLU A 343 -17.51 2.57 17.63
CA GLU A 343 -16.94 2.14 18.91
C GLU A 343 -16.56 0.66 18.90
N GLU A 344 -17.42 -0.19 18.31
CA GLU A 344 -17.24 -1.65 18.25
C GLU A 344 -16.19 -2.11 17.23
N THR A 345 -15.69 -1.18 16.41
CA THR A 345 -14.71 -1.43 15.36
C THR A 345 -13.42 -0.66 15.63
N VAL A 346 -13.22 0.49 15.03
CA VAL A 346 -11.96 1.26 15.05
C VAL A 346 -11.52 1.72 16.44
N VAL A 347 -12.48 1.93 17.39
CA VAL A 347 -12.15 2.29 18.79
C VAL A 347 -11.75 1.06 19.57
N LYS A 348 -12.55 0.00 19.50
CA LYS A 348 -12.31 -1.26 20.21
C LYS A 348 -10.95 -1.88 19.83
N ASP A 349 -10.59 -1.82 18.56
CA ASP A 349 -9.32 -2.36 18.06
C ASP A 349 -8.13 -1.41 18.29
N GLY A 350 -8.38 -0.24 18.93
CA GLY A 350 -7.33 0.71 19.30
C GLY A 350 -6.75 1.53 18.13
N MET A 351 -7.40 1.52 16.95
CA MET A 351 -6.97 2.35 15.82
C MET A 351 -7.08 3.83 16.16
N TYR A 352 -8.18 4.23 16.84
CA TYR A 352 -8.40 5.58 17.34
C TYR A 352 -9.03 5.56 18.73
N THR A 353 -8.76 6.61 19.51
CA THR A 353 -9.49 6.89 20.73
C THR A 353 -10.73 7.76 20.44
N ILE A 354 -11.73 7.69 21.31
CA ILE A 354 -12.90 8.57 21.21
C ILE A 354 -12.49 10.05 21.22
N ASP A 355 -11.49 10.45 22.00
CA ASP A 355 -10.99 11.84 22.05
C ASP A 355 -10.34 12.29 20.73
N GLN A 356 -9.70 11.39 19.99
CA GLN A 356 -9.18 11.70 18.65
C GLN A 356 -10.29 11.93 17.64
N ILE A 357 -11.36 11.14 17.72
CA ILE A 357 -12.54 11.25 16.85
C ILE A 357 -13.36 12.48 17.25
N CYS A 358 -13.70 12.60 18.53
CA CYS A 358 -14.65 13.56 19.09
C CYS A 358 -13.97 14.84 19.55
N THR A 359 -13.38 15.58 18.61
CA THR A 359 -12.83 16.91 18.88
C THR A 359 -13.90 17.86 19.48
N PRO A 360 -13.53 18.95 20.16
CA PRO A 360 -14.51 19.89 20.72
C PRO A 360 -15.58 20.35 19.73
N LYS A 361 -15.23 20.51 18.46
CA LYS A 361 -16.15 20.90 17.38
C LYS A 361 -17.15 19.78 17.04
N LEU A 362 -16.75 18.52 17.21
CA LEU A 362 -17.55 17.36 16.85
C LEU A 362 -18.36 16.79 18.01
N ARG A 363 -18.12 17.26 19.23
CA ARG A 363 -18.76 16.74 20.44
C ARG A 363 -20.28 16.56 20.29
N PRO A 364 -21.05 17.54 19.79
CA PRO A 364 -22.52 17.36 19.64
C PRO A 364 -22.91 16.25 18.67
N ALA A 365 -22.09 16.02 17.63
CA ALA A 365 -22.33 14.94 16.68
C ALA A 365 -21.94 13.59 17.27
N CYS A 366 -20.85 13.53 18.03
CA CYS A 366 -20.42 12.35 18.77
C CYS A 366 -21.45 11.91 19.82
N ASP A 367 -21.98 12.86 20.60
CA ASP A 367 -23.02 12.57 21.59
C ASP A 367 -24.27 11.95 20.94
N LYS A 368 -24.64 12.47 19.76
CA LYS A 368 -25.74 11.90 18.95
C LYS A 368 -25.43 10.49 18.42
N ALA A 369 -24.18 10.21 18.09
CA ALA A 369 -23.72 8.90 17.64
C ALA A 369 -23.42 7.93 18.79
N GLY A 370 -23.63 8.33 20.06
CA GLY A 370 -23.35 7.49 21.22
C GLY A 370 -21.86 7.37 21.58
N LEU A 371 -20.99 8.13 20.93
CA LEU A 371 -19.54 8.13 21.17
C LEU A 371 -19.20 9.06 22.34
N THR A 372 -19.31 8.56 23.54
CA THR A 372 -18.97 9.30 24.77
C THR A 372 -17.70 8.74 25.39
N PRO A 373 -16.78 9.60 25.91
CA PRO A 373 -15.55 9.15 26.58
C PRO A 373 -15.83 8.31 27.83
#